data_2607f1fc81eba0f2f0dfa1f74940d7f2
#
_entry.id   2607f1fc81eba0f2f0dfa1f74940d7f2
#
_cell.length_a   1.000
_cell.length_b   1.000
_cell.length_c   1.000
_cell.angle_alpha   90.00
_cell.angle_beta   90.00
_cell.angle_gamma   90.00
#
_symmetry.space_group_name_H-M   'P 1'
#
loop_
_entity.id
_entity.type
_entity.pdbx_description
1 polymer ?
#
loop_
_entity_poly.entity_id
_entity_poly.type
_entity_poly.pdbx_seq_one_letter_code
_entity_poly.pdbx_strand_id
1 'polypeptide(L)'
;MLSHTYITQPVLCLLCWRRRELSQFPEACIFLLYLLSTDKSVLDMTNPKPKAESQSDEAEDPDGGWGWVLVGALFVSTSLVFGLMRSLGIFFVEFVQYFDESAHAISWISSTGLAAQQFFSPLGAALCNAYNARVVVMTGGLLAGLGLILASQATRLYHLYLTMGVISGLGWGLVFTPMVATVMAHFTRRRTLALGLAFSSIGLSSFAFNPLFQLLVEKYAWRGALLILGGLSLNIVPCGALIRPRRRSKAPAKVDSETGLSPVSVLRRISSYLELSLLSERPYVTYTLGITLLNVGYFVPYFHLVAHSRQAGFSEYQSAFVMSAAGASDILGRIVSGWFSDLGHFRLIHLLSAWTTLAGVFIMLLPLSSLSGSYSALMVISLLYGFCSGALTSVVFVVVPLIVGVERMMGALGLLQLIESWAGLLGTPLSGFLKDVTGNYVASFTVAGSFLILGTLTMATLPHYFSCTDPPPPPQRSSLDDKNNGLHSELEHMTSSPGSDTNHRGV
;
A
#
# COMPACT_ATOMS: atom_id res chain seq x y z
N MET A 1 11.14 11.48 -46.10
CA MET A 1 12.13 10.65 -45.41
C MET A 1 12.79 11.52 -44.36
N LEU A 2 12.23 11.62 -43.19
CA LEU A 2 12.80 12.20 -41.94
C LEU A 2 11.65 12.45 -41.00
N SER A 3 11.30 11.49 -40.19
CA SER A 3 10.54 11.70 -38.94
C SER A 3 10.34 10.34 -38.26
N HIS A 4 11.10 10.06 -37.22
CA HIS A 4 10.78 9.10 -36.13
C HIS A 4 12.02 8.84 -35.27
N THR A 5 12.59 9.87 -34.64
CA THR A 5 13.70 9.65 -33.69
C THR A 5 13.84 10.81 -32.69
N TYR A 6 12.76 11.25 -32.00
CA TYR A 6 12.89 12.36 -31.03
C TYR A 6 12.13 12.20 -29.72
N ILE A 7 11.82 10.98 -29.25
CA ILE A 7 11.12 10.81 -27.94
C ILE A 7 11.93 10.00 -26.91
N THR A 8 13.02 9.34 -27.29
CA THR A 8 13.82 8.51 -26.39
C THR A 8 15.12 9.13 -25.87
N GLN A 9 15.47 10.33 -26.30
CA GLN A 9 16.76 10.95 -25.94
C GLN A 9 16.88 11.66 -24.60
N PRO A 10 15.85 12.19 -23.92
CA PRO A 10 16.09 12.90 -22.65
C PRO A 10 16.49 12.00 -21.49
N VAL A 11 16.13 10.72 -21.51
CA VAL A 11 16.46 9.77 -20.43
C VAL A 11 17.90 9.23 -20.56
N LEU A 12 18.36 9.02 -21.78
CA LEU A 12 19.74 8.57 -22.07
C LEU A 12 20.78 9.69 -21.92
N CYS A 13 20.41 10.93 -22.15
CA CYS A 13 21.33 12.07 -22.01
C CYS A 13 21.68 12.38 -20.53
N LEU A 14 20.78 12.09 -19.57
CA LEU A 14 21.05 12.18 -18.14
C LEU A 14 22.01 11.08 -17.64
N LEU A 15 22.05 9.93 -18.31
CA LEU A 15 22.93 8.81 -17.98
C LEU A 15 24.35 8.97 -18.59
N CYS A 16 24.51 9.72 -19.67
CA CYS A 16 25.81 9.93 -20.31
C CYS A 16 26.65 11.08 -19.72
N TRP A 17 26.03 12.02 -19.01
CA TRP A 17 26.74 13.23 -18.60
C TRP A 17 27.72 13.05 -17.44
N ARG A 18 27.76 11.90 -16.72
CA ARG A 18 28.66 11.83 -15.55
C ARG A 18 29.25 10.48 -15.17
N ARG A 19 29.97 9.88 -16.13
CA ARG A 19 30.80 8.70 -15.83
C ARG A 19 31.97 8.98 -14.87
N ARG A 20 32.23 10.22 -14.50
CA ARG A 20 33.40 10.63 -13.70
C ARG A 20 33.13 10.83 -12.19
N GLU A 21 31.88 10.88 -11.75
CA GLU A 21 31.55 11.10 -10.34
C GLU A 21 30.82 9.93 -9.65
N LEU A 22 30.58 8.84 -10.37
CA LEU A 22 29.87 7.66 -9.82
C LEU A 22 30.69 6.84 -8.81
N SER A 23 31.97 7.17 -8.61
CA SER A 23 32.82 6.48 -7.64
C SER A 23 32.55 6.83 -6.17
N GLN A 24 31.62 7.73 -5.88
CA GLN A 24 31.25 8.15 -4.52
C GLN A 24 29.88 7.66 -4.05
N PHE A 25 29.16 6.87 -4.85
CA PHE A 25 27.88 6.31 -4.43
C PHE A 25 28.07 4.95 -3.73
N PRO A 26 27.32 4.68 -2.64
CA PRO A 26 27.33 3.35 -2.02
C PRO A 26 26.88 2.29 -3.02
N GLU A 27 27.52 1.13 -3.02
CA GLU A 27 27.29 0.01 -3.95
C GLU A 27 25.82 -0.44 -4.06
N ALA A 28 25.00 -0.19 -3.03
CA ALA A 28 23.58 -0.47 -3.02
C ALA A 28 22.77 0.32 -4.07
N CYS A 29 23.17 1.55 -4.38
CA CYS A 29 22.54 2.35 -5.44
C CYS A 29 22.90 1.87 -6.84
N ILE A 30 24.13 1.36 -7.00
CA ILE A 30 24.61 0.79 -8.27
C ILE A 30 23.92 -0.57 -8.53
N PHE A 31 23.70 -1.37 -7.48
CA PHE A 31 22.98 -2.64 -7.56
C PHE A 31 21.50 -2.46 -7.94
N LEU A 32 20.83 -1.44 -7.42
CA LEU A 32 19.45 -1.08 -7.81
C LEU A 32 19.37 -0.59 -9.27
N LEU A 33 20.35 0.16 -9.73
CA LEU A 33 20.46 0.61 -11.12
C LEU A 33 20.80 -0.56 -12.07
N TYR A 34 21.59 -1.53 -11.60
CA TYR A 34 21.97 -2.73 -12.38
C TYR A 34 20.82 -3.70 -12.55
N LEU A 35 19.97 -3.87 -11.52
CA LEU A 35 18.74 -4.67 -11.59
C LEU A 35 17.69 -4.09 -12.55
N LEU A 36 17.74 -2.78 -12.80
CA LEU A 36 16.83 -2.08 -13.72
C LEU A 36 17.33 -2.07 -15.18
N SER A 37 18.59 -2.45 -15.43
CA SER A 37 19.26 -2.30 -16.75
C SER A 37 19.42 -3.57 -17.57
N THR A 38 19.13 -4.77 -17.04
CA THR A 38 19.38 -6.02 -17.75
C THR A 38 18.12 -6.79 -18.08
N ASP A 39 17.37 -6.33 -19.07
CA ASP A 39 16.51 -7.24 -19.82
C ASP A 39 16.59 -6.96 -21.34
N LYS A 40 17.30 -7.84 -22.04
CA LYS A 40 17.43 -7.83 -23.50
C LYS A 40 16.20 -8.38 -24.24
N SER A 41 15.12 -8.72 -23.55
CA SER A 41 13.92 -9.35 -24.13
C SER A 41 12.91 -8.38 -24.74
N VAL A 42 13.16 -7.07 -24.70
CA VAL A 42 12.22 -6.04 -25.20
C VAL A 42 12.34 -5.81 -26.72
N LEU A 43 13.36 -6.36 -27.40
CA LEU A 43 13.67 -6.03 -28.80
C LEU A 43 13.05 -6.96 -29.85
N ASP A 44 12.30 -7.99 -29.48
CA ASP A 44 11.76 -8.99 -30.45
C ASP A 44 10.23 -8.90 -30.68
N MET A 45 9.63 -7.73 -30.56
CA MET A 45 8.18 -7.54 -30.81
C MET A 45 7.81 -6.99 -32.20
N THR A 46 8.60 -7.18 -33.21
CA THR A 46 8.26 -6.67 -34.57
C THR A 46 8.10 -7.77 -35.62
N ASN A 47 7.43 -8.88 -35.34
CA ASN A 47 6.81 -9.67 -36.42
C ASN A 47 5.81 -10.73 -35.90
N PRO A 48 4.50 -10.60 -36.06
CA PRO A 48 3.55 -11.65 -35.69
C PRO A 48 3.39 -12.63 -36.86
N LYS A 49 4.08 -13.77 -36.82
CA LYS A 49 3.67 -14.94 -37.61
C LYS A 49 2.53 -15.64 -36.83
N PRO A 50 1.44 -16.03 -37.50
CA PRO A 50 0.37 -16.79 -36.85
C PRO A 50 0.86 -18.21 -36.56
N LYS A 51 1.06 -18.55 -35.31
CA LYS A 51 1.25 -19.92 -34.86
C LYS A 51 -0.08 -20.47 -34.35
N ALA A 52 -0.40 -21.66 -34.87
CA ALA A 52 -1.53 -22.48 -34.50
C ALA A 52 -1.64 -22.72 -32.99
N GLU A 53 -2.86 -22.65 -32.49
CA GLU A 53 -3.24 -22.94 -31.13
C GLU A 53 -2.92 -24.39 -30.73
N SER A 54 -1.89 -24.55 -29.93
CA SER A 54 -1.80 -25.61 -28.94
C SER A 54 -1.55 -24.93 -27.60
N GLN A 55 -2.60 -24.35 -27.02
CA GLN A 55 -2.55 -23.82 -25.66
C GLN A 55 -2.73 -24.97 -24.68
N SER A 56 -1.62 -25.55 -24.23
CA SER A 56 -1.56 -26.11 -22.88
C SER A 56 -1.73 -24.93 -21.92
N ASP A 57 -2.82 -24.86 -21.18
CA ASP A 57 -2.97 -24.04 -19.99
C ASP A 57 -1.90 -24.49 -18.98
N GLU A 58 -0.70 -23.96 -19.07
CA GLU A 58 0.24 -23.97 -17.96
C GLU A 58 -0.41 -23.09 -16.88
N ALA A 59 -1.11 -23.72 -15.95
CA ALA A 59 -1.50 -23.12 -14.69
C ALA A 59 -0.21 -22.61 -14.04
N GLU A 60 0.03 -21.30 -14.04
CA GLU A 60 1.14 -20.67 -13.33
C GLU A 60 1.10 -21.19 -11.90
N ASP A 61 2.19 -21.83 -11.47
CA ASP A 61 2.34 -22.43 -10.15
C ASP A 61 2.05 -21.35 -9.09
N PRO A 62 0.97 -21.49 -8.29
CA PRO A 62 0.70 -20.53 -7.23
C PRO A 62 1.88 -20.57 -6.26
N ASP A 63 2.42 -19.42 -5.88
CA ASP A 63 3.67 -19.21 -5.13
C ASP A 63 4.96 -19.30 -5.97
N GLY A 64 4.88 -19.33 -7.32
CA GLY A 64 6.01 -19.51 -8.26
C GLY A 64 6.59 -18.23 -8.87
N GLY A 65 7.70 -18.43 -9.58
CA GLY A 65 8.60 -17.50 -10.28
C GLY A 65 8.17 -16.03 -10.48
N TRP A 66 7.11 -15.75 -11.25
CA TRP A 66 6.70 -14.38 -11.56
C TRP A 66 6.11 -13.62 -10.36
N GLY A 67 5.52 -14.32 -9.39
CA GLY A 67 5.06 -13.72 -8.15
C GLY A 67 6.17 -12.96 -7.41
N TRP A 68 7.38 -13.48 -7.37
CA TRP A 68 8.54 -12.84 -6.74
C TRP A 68 9.01 -11.58 -7.49
N VAL A 69 8.85 -11.54 -8.82
CA VAL A 69 9.09 -10.32 -9.61
C VAL A 69 8.09 -9.22 -9.20
N LEU A 70 6.83 -9.57 -8.99
CA LEU A 70 5.82 -8.63 -8.48
C LEU A 70 6.11 -8.16 -7.04
N VAL A 71 6.66 -9.04 -6.18
CA VAL A 71 7.16 -8.65 -4.85
C VAL A 71 8.28 -7.62 -4.99
N GLY A 72 9.24 -7.83 -5.90
CA GLY A 72 10.30 -6.85 -6.22
C GLY A 72 9.74 -5.52 -6.74
N ALA A 73 8.74 -5.56 -7.62
CA ALA A 73 8.07 -4.36 -8.13
C ALA A 73 7.32 -3.62 -7.01
N LEU A 74 6.63 -4.33 -6.11
CA LEU A 74 5.99 -3.74 -4.93
C LEU A 74 7.03 -3.16 -3.97
N PHE A 75 8.16 -3.86 -3.75
CA PHE A 75 9.28 -3.38 -2.94
C PHE A 75 9.80 -2.02 -3.44
N VAL A 76 10.08 -1.90 -4.74
CA VAL A 76 10.54 -0.63 -5.34
C VAL A 76 9.46 0.45 -5.23
N SER A 77 8.21 0.13 -5.55
CA SER A 77 7.11 1.10 -5.49
C SER A 77 6.86 1.60 -4.08
N THR A 78 6.82 0.73 -3.07
CA THR A 78 6.63 1.12 -1.65
C THR A 78 7.84 1.85 -1.09
N SER A 79 9.06 1.52 -1.53
CA SER A 79 10.28 2.26 -1.23
C SER A 79 10.17 3.71 -1.70
N LEU A 80 9.75 3.93 -2.95
CA LEU A 80 9.61 5.27 -3.52
C LEU A 80 8.47 6.06 -2.86
N VAL A 81 7.34 5.44 -2.58
CA VAL A 81 6.18 6.11 -1.96
C VAL A 81 6.46 6.46 -0.51
N PHE A 82 6.70 5.46 0.33
CA PHE A 82 6.84 5.67 1.78
C PHE A 82 8.21 6.18 2.18
N GLY A 83 9.26 5.84 1.43
CA GLY A 83 10.59 6.40 1.64
C GLY A 83 10.61 7.90 1.41
N LEU A 84 9.97 8.39 0.34
CA LEU A 84 9.75 9.82 0.12
C LEU A 84 8.96 10.45 1.27
N MET A 85 7.82 9.87 1.64
CA MET A 85 6.97 10.40 2.71
C MET A 85 7.69 10.53 4.05
N ARG A 86 8.46 9.51 4.44
CA ARG A 86 9.19 9.52 5.72
C ARG A 86 10.38 10.47 5.73
N SER A 87 10.99 10.73 4.58
CA SER A 87 12.13 11.63 4.44
C SER A 87 11.75 13.09 4.16
N LEU A 88 10.45 13.42 4.08
CA LEU A 88 9.96 14.79 3.92
C LEU A 88 10.39 15.73 5.06
N GLY A 89 10.77 15.20 6.21
CA GLY A 89 11.30 15.98 7.33
C GLY A 89 12.54 16.82 6.97
N ILE A 90 13.33 16.38 5.98
CA ILE A 90 14.50 17.15 5.50
C ILE A 90 14.02 18.39 4.74
N PHE A 91 13.03 18.22 3.85
CA PHE A 91 12.44 19.34 3.12
C PHE A 91 11.66 20.29 4.02
N PHE A 92 11.14 19.79 5.14
CA PHE A 92 10.40 20.61 6.11
C PHE A 92 11.23 21.81 6.59
N VAL A 93 12.50 21.59 6.96
CA VAL A 93 13.41 22.64 7.44
C VAL A 93 13.63 23.69 6.34
N GLU A 94 13.87 23.25 5.12
CA GLU A 94 14.07 24.14 3.97
C GLU A 94 12.81 24.94 3.64
N PHE A 95 11.64 24.32 3.71
CA PHE A 95 10.36 25.01 3.42
C PHE A 95 10.03 26.04 4.48
N VAL A 96 10.28 25.78 5.78
CA VAL A 96 10.12 26.77 6.85
C VAL A 96 10.98 27.99 6.59
N GLN A 97 12.24 27.81 6.22
CA GLN A 97 13.18 28.90 5.94
C GLN A 97 12.83 29.67 4.65
N TYR A 98 12.40 28.94 3.60
CA TYR A 98 12.14 29.56 2.29
C TYR A 98 10.83 30.35 2.24
N PHE A 99 9.76 29.81 2.84
CA PHE A 99 8.43 30.42 2.79
C PHE A 99 8.15 31.35 3.96
N ASP A 100 9.00 31.35 5.00
CA ASP A 100 8.84 32.11 6.26
C ASP A 100 7.47 31.87 6.92
N GLU A 101 7.02 30.60 6.87
CA GLU A 101 5.71 30.16 7.36
C GLU A 101 5.85 29.29 8.61
N SER A 102 4.78 29.19 9.39
CA SER A 102 4.75 28.40 10.61
C SER A 102 5.02 26.90 10.35
N ALA A 103 5.67 26.24 11.31
CA ALA A 103 5.89 24.80 11.28
C ALA A 103 4.58 24.03 11.11
N HIS A 104 3.48 24.50 11.72
CA HIS A 104 2.15 23.95 11.56
C HIS A 104 1.68 23.99 10.10
N ALA A 105 1.79 25.12 9.41
CA ALA A 105 1.42 25.27 8.01
C ALA A 105 2.23 24.30 7.12
N ILE A 106 3.55 24.23 7.31
CA ILE A 106 4.39 23.31 6.50
C ILE A 106 4.05 21.83 6.76
N SER A 107 3.70 21.45 7.99
CA SER A 107 3.33 20.07 8.34
C SER A 107 2.11 19.56 7.58
N TRP A 108 1.21 20.43 7.16
CA TRP A 108 0.05 20.06 6.33
C TRP A 108 0.43 19.47 4.97
N ILE A 109 1.63 19.74 4.43
CA ILE A 109 2.07 19.17 3.15
C ILE A 109 2.12 17.63 3.25
N SER A 110 2.81 17.11 4.26
CA SER A 110 2.94 15.66 4.47
C SER A 110 1.63 15.00 4.88
N SER A 111 0.86 15.64 5.77
CA SER A 111 -0.43 15.13 6.22
C SER A 111 -1.44 15.05 5.07
N THR A 112 -1.48 16.08 4.20
CA THR A 112 -2.33 16.08 3.00
C THR A 112 -1.91 14.98 2.02
N GLY A 113 -0.61 14.76 1.84
CA GLY A 113 -0.11 13.70 0.96
C GLY A 113 -0.50 12.30 1.44
N LEU A 114 -0.34 12.02 2.73
CA LEU A 114 -0.73 10.74 3.33
C LEU A 114 -2.26 10.55 3.29
N ALA A 115 -3.02 11.58 3.68
CA ALA A 115 -4.47 11.52 3.64
C ALA A 115 -5.00 11.35 2.22
N ALA A 116 -4.45 12.05 1.23
CA ALA A 116 -4.81 11.90 -0.17
C ALA A 116 -4.49 10.50 -0.70
N GLN A 117 -3.33 9.93 -0.36
CA GLN A 117 -2.97 8.56 -0.74
C GLN A 117 -4.02 7.55 -0.26
N GLN A 118 -4.42 7.63 0.99
CA GLN A 118 -5.40 6.71 1.56
C GLN A 118 -6.82 7.01 1.06
N PHE A 119 -7.20 8.28 0.96
CA PHE A 119 -8.52 8.71 0.49
C PHE A 119 -8.80 8.31 -0.96
N PHE A 120 -7.81 8.39 -1.85
CA PHE A 120 -7.95 8.00 -3.25
C PHE A 120 -7.70 6.50 -3.52
N SER A 121 -7.37 5.71 -2.51
CA SER A 121 -7.16 4.26 -2.64
C SER A 121 -8.38 3.50 -3.21
N PRO A 122 -9.64 3.79 -2.81
CA PRO A 122 -10.82 3.15 -3.41
C PRO A 122 -10.98 3.48 -4.90
N LEU A 123 -10.57 4.68 -5.31
CA LEU A 123 -10.58 5.06 -6.72
C LEU A 123 -9.62 4.16 -7.52
N GLY A 124 -8.42 3.89 -6.97
CA GLY A 124 -7.48 2.93 -7.54
C GLY A 124 -8.08 1.53 -7.69
N ALA A 125 -8.75 1.04 -6.64
CA ALA A 125 -9.45 -0.24 -6.66
C ALA A 125 -10.57 -0.29 -7.71
N ALA A 126 -11.41 0.76 -7.78
CA ALA A 126 -12.50 0.86 -8.75
C ALA A 126 -11.98 0.92 -10.19
N LEU A 127 -10.92 1.68 -10.44
CA LEU A 127 -10.29 1.76 -11.76
C LEU A 127 -9.66 0.42 -12.18
N CYS A 128 -9.13 -0.38 -11.24
CA CYS A 128 -8.64 -1.72 -11.54
C CYS A 128 -9.77 -2.68 -11.94
N ASN A 129 -10.95 -2.50 -11.37
CA ASN A 129 -12.14 -3.25 -11.78
C ASN A 129 -12.67 -2.83 -13.15
N ALA A 130 -12.51 -1.56 -13.54
CA ALA A 130 -12.94 -1.04 -14.84
C ALA A 130 -11.91 -1.29 -15.94
N TYR A 131 -10.64 -1.06 -15.62
CA TYR A 131 -9.48 -1.21 -16.52
C TYR A 131 -8.61 -2.39 -16.04
N ASN A 132 -7.32 -2.34 -16.29
CA ASN A 132 -6.36 -3.33 -15.79
C ASN A 132 -5.48 -2.69 -14.70
N ALA A 133 -5.12 -3.46 -13.66
CA ALA A 133 -4.21 -3.00 -12.61
C ALA A 133 -2.90 -2.42 -13.17
N ARG A 134 -2.38 -2.99 -14.26
CA ARG A 134 -1.21 -2.49 -14.99
C ARG A 134 -1.35 -1.00 -15.38
N VAL A 135 -2.45 -0.64 -16.04
CA VAL A 135 -2.70 0.73 -16.52
C VAL A 135 -2.86 1.68 -15.34
N VAL A 136 -3.60 1.27 -14.30
CA VAL A 136 -3.87 2.09 -13.11
C VAL A 136 -2.57 2.40 -12.36
N VAL A 137 -1.70 1.41 -12.17
CA VAL A 137 -0.41 1.61 -11.50
C VAL A 137 0.53 2.49 -12.34
N MET A 138 0.57 2.29 -13.65
CA MET A 138 1.38 3.14 -14.54
C MET A 138 0.91 4.60 -14.52
N THR A 139 -0.39 4.85 -14.60
CA THR A 139 -0.96 6.22 -14.53
C THR A 139 -0.74 6.84 -13.15
N GLY A 140 -0.89 6.04 -12.06
CA GLY A 140 -0.57 6.48 -10.72
C GLY A 140 0.90 6.87 -10.55
N GLY A 141 1.83 6.07 -11.08
CA GLY A 141 3.26 6.39 -11.07
C GLY A 141 3.61 7.66 -11.85
N LEU A 142 2.97 7.88 -13.01
CA LEU A 142 3.10 9.13 -13.77
C LEU A 142 2.60 10.34 -12.97
N LEU A 143 1.42 10.24 -12.35
CA LEU A 143 0.87 11.33 -11.53
C LEU A 143 1.76 11.64 -10.33
N ALA A 144 2.27 10.60 -9.65
CA ALA A 144 3.17 10.77 -8.51
C ALA A 144 4.45 11.52 -8.90
N GLY A 145 5.10 11.10 -10.00
CA GLY A 145 6.29 11.76 -10.50
C GLY A 145 6.04 13.18 -10.99
N LEU A 146 4.97 13.40 -11.76
CA LEU A 146 4.58 14.72 -12.25
C LEU A 146 4.24 15.68 -11.11
N GLY A 147 3.55 15.21 -10.05
CA GLY A 147 3.23 16.02 -8.89
C GLY A 147 4.49 16.56 -8.20
N LEU A 148 5.54 15.74 -8.04
CA LEU A 148 6.83 16.16 -7.48
C LEU A 148 7.60 17.09 -8.41
N ILE A 149 7.58 16.84 -9.73
CA ILE A 149 8.18 17.72 -10.74
C ILE A 149 7.51 19.10 -10.71
N LEU A 150 6.18 19.15 -10.65
CA LEU A 150 5.43 20.42 -10.52
C LEU A 150 5.71 21.11 -9.18
N ALA A 151 5.87 20.35 -8.09
CA ALA A 151 6.25 20.88 -6.78
C ALA A 151 7.60 21.60 -6.81
N SER A 152 8.54 21.18 -7.66
CA SER A 152 9.84 21.87 -7.82
C SER A 152 9.70 23.32 -8.34
N GLN A 153 8.59 23.63 -9.01
CA GLN A 153 8.28 24.96 -9.54
C GLN A 153 7.42 25.81 -8.59
N ALA A 154 7.15 25.32 -7.38
CA ALA A 154 6.29 26.00 -6.42
C ALA A 154 6.90 27.38 -6.01
N THR A 155 6.06 28.41 -6.07
CA THR A 155 6.40 29.77 -5.64
C THR A 155 5.69 30.19 -4.36
N ARG A 156 4.63 29.47 -3.99
CA ARG A 156 3.85 29.69 -2.77
C ARG A 156 3.51 28.35 -2.11
N LEU A 157 3.25 28.36 -0.82
CA LEU A 157 2.98 27.17 -0.02
C LEU A 157 1.77 26.36 -0.54
N TYR A 158 0.70 27.00 -0.97
CA TYR A 158 -0.49 26.31 -1.50
C TYR A 158 -0.19 25.49 -2.78
N HIS A 159 0.81 25.90 -3.58
CA HIS A 159 1.26 25.08 -4.72
C HIS A 159 1.79 23.73 -4.24
N LEU A 160 2.54 23.69 -3.12
CA LEU A 160 3.04 22.44 -2.55
C LEU A 160 1.91 21.56 -2.02
N TYR A 161 0.89 22.14 -1.37
CA TYR A 161 -0.28 21.36 -0.94
C TYR A 161 -0.97 20.68 -2.13
N LEU A 162 -1.14 21.40 -3.24
CA LEU A 162 -1.81 20.87 -4.42
C LEU A 162 -0.94 19.84 -5.15
N THR A 163 0.32 20.19 -5.43
CA THR A 163 1.19 19.36 -6.28
C THR A 163 1.76 18.16 -5.53
N MET A 164 2.39 18.39 -4.39
CA MET A 164 3.02 17.34 -3.59
C MET A 164 2.00 16.61 -2.71
N GLY A 165 1.05 17.34 -2.13
CA GLY A 165 -0.01 16.76 -1.31
C GLY A 165 -1.05 16.03 -2.17
N VAL A 166 -1.85 16.76 -2.95
CA VAL A 166 -3.02 16.17 -3.63
C VAL A 166 -2.62 15.34 -4.86
N ILE A 167 -1.83 15.91 -5.80
CA ILE A 167 -1.52 15.24 -7.07
C ILE A 167 -0.62 14.02 -6.85
N SER A 168 0.48 14.17 -6.09
CA SER A 168 1.32 13.02 -5.77
C SER A 168 0.61 12.01 -4.88
N GLY A 169 -0.18 12.46 -3.89
CA GLY A 169 -0.98 11.60 -3.02
C GLY A 169 -2.01 10.78 -3.80
N LEU A 170 -2.72 11.39 -4.76
CA LEU A 170 -3.59 10.67 -5.69
C LEU A 170 -2.81 9.59 -6.46
N GLY A 171 -1.65 9.95 -7.02
CA GLY A 171 -0.78 9.01 -7.72
C GLY A 171 -0.40 7.82 -6.84
N TRP A 172 0.01 8.07 -5.59
CA TRP A 172 0.37 7.02 -4.62
C TRP A 172 -0.81 6.14 -4.23
N GLY A 173 -2.03 6.70 -4.09
CA GLY A 173 -3.24 5.93 -3.83
C GLY A 173 -3.61 4.98 -4.98
N LEU A 174 -3.41 5.42 -6.23
CA LEU A 174 -3.60 4.59 -7.42
C LEU A 174 -2.55 3.47 -7.56
N VAL A 175 -1.39 3.59 -6.91
CA VAL A 175 -0.32 2.59 -6.96
C VAL A 175 -0.47 1.56 -5.85
N PHE A 176 -0.65 1.99 -4.60
CA PHE A 176 -0.49 1.15 -3.42
C PHE A 176 -1.48 -0.03 -3.38
N THR A 177 -2.78 0.25 -3.36
CA THR A 177 -3.81 -0.81 -3.25
C THR A 177 -3.79 -1.80 -4.41
N PRO A 178 -3.70 -1.40 -5.68
CA PRO A 178 -3.60 -2.33 -6.79
C PRO A 178 -2.36 -3.23 -6.73
N MET A 179 -1.22 -2.69 -6.37
CA MET A 179 0.03 -3.46 -6.27
C MET A 179 -0.05 -4.50 -5.15
N VAL A 180 -0.51 -4.11 -3.95
CA VAL A 180 -0.70 -5.01 -2.80
C VAL A 180 -1.67 -6.13 -3.16
N ALA A 181 -2.83 -5.79 -3.72
CA ALA A 181 -3.82 -6.77 -4.12
C ALA A 181 -3.31 -7.73 -5.22
N THR A 182 -2.52 -7.21 -6.17
CA THR A 182 -1.92 -8.03 -7.23
C THR A 182 -0.95 -9.05 -6.65
N VAL A 183 -0.07 -8.65 -5.74
CA VAL A 183 0.86 -9.57 -5.06
C VAL A 183 0.08 -10.63 -4.28
N MET A 184 -0.90 -10.23 -3.45
CA MET A 184 -1.70 -11.17 -2.68
C MET A 184 -2.48 -12.17 -3.52
N ALA A 185 -2.86 -11.79 -4.74
CA ALA A 185 -3.58 -12.68 -5.66
C ALA A 185 -2.67 -13.77 -6.29
N HIS A 186 -1.35 -13.53 -6.35
CA HIS A 186 -0.38 -14.51 -6.89
C HIS A 186 0.13 -15.51 -5.86
N PHE A 187 0.03 -15.20 -4.57
CA PHE A 187 0.48 -16.07 -3.50
C PHE A 187 -0.70 -16.72 -2.76
N THR A 188 -0.58 -18.01 -2.43
CA THR A 188 -1.56 -18.74 -1.63
C THR A 188 -1.02 -19.10 -0.24
N ARG A 189 0.15 -19.72 -0.16
CA ARG A 189 0.77 -20.15 1.09
C ARG A 189 1.69 -19.11 1.72
N ARG A 190 2.39 -18.30 0.89
CA ARG A 190 3.45 -17.36 1.33
C ARG A 190 3.03 -15.90 1.23
N ARG A 191 1.74 -15.61 1.40
CA ARG A 191 1.19 -14.24 1.27
C ARG A 191 1.82 -13.26 2.25
N THR A 192 1.94 -13.66 3.51
CA THR A 192 2.43 -12.78 4.57
C THR A 192 3.92 -12.53 4.43
N LEU A 193 4.70 -13.54 4.07
CA LEU A 193 6.12 -13.39 3.78
C LEU A 193 6.36 -12.48 2.57
N ALA A 194 5.59 -12.66 1.49
CA ALA A 194 5.70 -11.84 0.28
C ALA A 194 5.44 -10.36 0.58
N LEU A 195 4.37 -10.04 1.34
CA LEU A 195 4.12 -8.67 1.77
C LEU A 195 5.14 -8.17 2.78
N GLY A 196 5.58 -9.00 3.72
CA GLY A 196 6.62 -8.65 4.69
C GLY A 196 7.93 -8.24 4.01
N LEU A 197 8.36 -9.03 3.00
CA LEU A 197 9.53 -8.71 2.18
C LEU A 197 9.31 -7.41 1.36
N ALA A 198 8.16 -7.25 0.72
CA ALA A 198 7.88 -6.04 -0.03
C ALA A 198 7.88 -4.80 0.87
N PHE A 199 7.24 -4.86 2.02
CA PHE A 199 7.14 -3.73 2.95
C PHE A 199 8.41 -3.46 3.76
N SER A 200 9.36 -4.41 3.83
CA SER A 200 10.68 -4.16 4.43
C SER A 200 11.43 -3.02 3.73
N SER A 201 11.07 -2.74 2.46
CA SER A 201 11.53 -1.59 1.70
C SER A 201 11.27 -0.25 2.39
N ILE A 202 10.18 -0.14 3.16
CA ILE A 202 9.79 1.12 3.82
C ILE A 202 10.82 1.53 4.88
N GLY A 203 11.32 0.56 5.66
CA GLY A 203 12.39 0.81 6.63
C GLY A 203 13.73 1.08 5.95
N LEU A 204 14.07 0.24 4.96
CA LEU A 204 15.32 0.35 4.22
C LEU A 204 15.41 1.66 3.43
N SER A 205 14.33 2.07 2.78
CA SER A 205 14.31 3.33 2.02
C SER A 205 14.45 4.56 2.93
N SER A 206 13.81 4.56 4.09
CA SER A 206 13.98 5.66 5.06
C SER A 206 15.46 5.80 5.45
N PHE A 207 16.15 4.69 5.64
CA PHE A 207 17.58 4.71 5.97
C PHE A 207 18.46 5.23 4.81
N ALA A 208 18.15 4.82 3.57
CA ALA A 208 18.92 5.22 2.39
C ALA A 208 18.55 6.62 1.87
N PHE A 209 17.29 7.02 1.95
CA PHE A 209 16.81 8.27 1.37
C PHE A 209 17.14 9.48 2.21
N ASN A 210 17.20 9.37 3.54
CA ASN A 210 17.57 10.51 4.39
C ASN A 210 18.93 11.11 4.01
N PRO A 211 20.04 10.35 3.96
CA PRO A 211 21.31 10.92 3.53
C PRO A 211 21.32 11.34 2.07
N LEU A 212 20.62 10.61 1.20
CA LEU A 212 20.49 10.98 -0.21
C LEU A 212 19.78 12.32 -0.38
N PHE A 213 18.68 12.55 0.32
CA PHE A 213 17.89 13.79 0.21
C PHE A 213 18.66 14.96 0.80
N GLN A 214 19.36 14.77 1.91
CA GLN A 214 20.26 15.78 2.47
C GLN A 214 21.31 16.20 1.44
N LEU A 215 21.98 15.24 0.81
CA LEU A 215 22.97 15.50 -0.23
C LEU A 215 22.36 16.23 -1.45
N LEU A 216 21.15 15.85 -1.87
CA LEU A 216 20.47 16.50 -2.99
C LEU A 216 20.07 17.93 -2.66
N VAL A 217 19.58 18.19 -1.46
CA VAL A 217 19.21 19.53 -0.99
C VAL A 217 20.44 20.42 -0.88
N GLU A 218 21.55 19.93 -0.32
CA GLU A 218 22.80 20.65 -0.23
C GLU A 218 23.40 21.03 -1.59
N LYS A 219 23.32 20.09 -2.59
CA LYS A 219 23.93 20.33 -3.92
C LYS A 219 23.02 21.09 -4.90
N TYR A 220 21.72 20.87 -4.84
CA TYR A 220 20.76 21.33 -5.87
C TYR A 220 19.65 22.22 -5.31
N ALA A 221 19.70 22.58 -4.03
CA ALA A 221 18.61 23.18 -3.27
C ALA A 221 17.34 22.32 -3.32
N TRP A 222 16.30 22.66 -2.57
CA TRP A 222 15.08 21.88 -2.47
C TRP A 222 14.34 21.70 -3.82
N ARG A 223 14.40 22.69 -4.73
CA ARG A 223 13.77 22.62 -6.05
C ARG A 223 14.41 21.56 -6.96
N GLY A 224 15.75 21.58 -7.05
CA GLY A 224 16.48 20.60 -7.83
C GLY A 224 16.37 19.19 -7.23
N ALA A 225 16.35 19.08 -5.90
CA ALA A 225 16.12 17.83 -5.21
C ALA A 225 14.74 17.26 -5.56
N LEU A 226 13.65 18.04 -5.48
CA LEU A 226 12.29 17.59 -5.86
C LEU A 226 12.18 17.19 -7.33
N LEU A 227 12.87 17.88 -8.23
CA LEU A 227 12.91 17.52 -9.65
C LEU A 227 13.53 16.13 -9.86
N ILE A 228 14.67 15.86 -9.22
CA ILE A 228 15.36 14.56 -9.28
C ILE A 228 14.48 13.47 -8.67
N LEU A 229 13.85 13.74 -7.52
CA LEU A 229 12.96 12.79 -6.85
C LEU A 229 11.69 12.51 -7.66
N GLY A 230 11.17 13.50 -8.37
CA GLY A 230 10.08 13.31 -9.33
C GLY A 230 10.50 12.35 -10.45
N GLY A 231 11.70 12.55 -11.03
CA GLY A 231 12.29 11.61 -12.00
C GLY A 231 12.50 10.20 -11.42
N LEU A 232 12.96 10.09 -10.18
CA LEU A 232 13.10 8.80 -9.49
C LEU A 232 11.74 8.12 -9.28
N SER A 233 10.70 8.86 -8.92
CA SER A 233 9.33 8.34 -8.74
C SER A 233 8.72 7.80 -10.02
N LEU A 234 9.13 8.27 -11.20
CA LEU A 234 8.69 7.71 -12.49
C LEU A 234 9.11 6.24 -12.67
N ASN A 235 10.05 5.70 -11.88
CA ASN A 235 10.37 4.26 -11.89
C ASN A 235 9.21 3.38 -11.36
N ILE A 236 8.17 3.95 -10.77
CA ILE A 236 6.93 3.23 -10.49
C ILE A 236 6.23 2.78 -11.79
N VAL A 237 6.40 3.52 -12.90
CA VAL A 237 5.78 3.18 -14.19
C VAL A 237 6.27 1.83 -14.73
N PRO A 238 7.59 1.56 -14.87
CA PRO A 238 8.07 0.25 -15.25
C PRO A 238 7.68 -0.85 -14.24
N CYS A 239 7.61 -0.55 -12.93
CA CYS A 239 7.09 -1.51 -11.95
C CYS A 239 5.64 -1.90 -12.24
N GLY A 240 4.79 -0.93 -12.61
CA GLY A 240 3.42 -1.18 -13.06
C GLY A 240 3.37 -1.99 -14.36
N ALA A 241 4.31 -1.78 -15.28
CA ALA A 241 4.39 -2.52 -16.54
C ALA A 241 4.69 -4.03 -16.35
N LEU A 242 5.31 -4.43 -15.23
CA LEU A 242 5.55 -5.84 -14.88
C LEU A 242 4.28 -6.59 -14.49
N ILE A 243 3.18 -5.89 -14.17
CA ILE A 243 1.89 -6.52 -13.87
C ILE A 243 1.35 -7.15 -15.14
N ARG A 244 1.22 -8.48 -15.15
CA ARG A 244 0.58 -9.20 -16.25
C ARG A 244 -0.94 -9.00 -16.20
N PRO A 245 -1.57 -8.65 -17.32
CA PRO A 245 -3.02 -8.54 -17.36
C PRO A 245 -3.62 -9.93 -17.14
N ARG A 246 -4.31 -10.11 -16.02
CA ARG A 246 -5.04 -11.34 -15.74
C ARG A 246 -6.20 -11.43 -16.74
N ARG A 247 -6.31 -12.50 -17.53
CA ARG A 247 -7.50 -12.77 -18.34
C ARG A 247 -8.70 -12.75 -17.40
N ARG A 248 -9.58 -11.78 -17.57
CA ARG A 248 -10.84 -11.73 -16.85
C ARG A 248 -11.54 -13.06 -17.12
N SER A 249 -11.68 -13.91 -16.11
CA SER A 249 -12.76 -14.88 -16.09
C SER A 249 -14.03 -14.09 -16.33
N LYS A 250 -14.74 -14.42 -17.41
CA LYS A 250 -15.97 -13.75 -17.79
C LYS A 250 -17.02 -13.96 -16.71
N ALA A 251 -17.00 -13.12 -15.67
CA ALA A 251 -18.18 -12.90 -14.87
C ALA A 251 -19.07 -11.95 -15.67
N PRO A 252 -20.27 -12.32 -16.03
CA PRO A 252 -21.14 -11.49 -16.83
C PRO A 252 -21.74 -10.41 -15.95
N ALA A 253 -21.12 -9.24 -15.90
CA ALA A 253 -21.93 -8.07 -15.73
C ALA A 253 -22.58 -7.82 -17.12
N LYS A 254 -23.69 -8.47 -17.40
CA LYS A 254 -24.69 -7.92 -18.33
C LYS A 254 -25.08 -6.56 -17.74
N VAL A 255 -24.32 -5.55 -18.11
CA VAL A 255 -24.80 -4.18 -17.99
C VAL A 255 -25.69 -3.99 -19.20
N ASP A 256 -26.98 -4.01 -18.94
CA ASP A 256 -27.99 -3.57 -19.89
C ASP A 256 -27.55 -2.24 -20.46
N SER A 257 -27.35 -2.23 -21.78
CA SER A 257 -26.87 -1.05 -22.53
C SER A 257 -28.01 -0.04 -22.78
N GLU A 258 -29.04 -0.08 -21.98
CA GLU A 258 -30.15 0.86 -22.05
C GLU A 258 -30.38 1.50 -20.69
N THR A 259 -29.92 2.71 -20.57
CA THR A 259 -30.64 3.83 -19.96
C THR A 259 -29.67 4.97 -19.65
N GLY A 260 -30.08 6.17 -20.00
CA GLY A 260 -29.30 7.41 -19.95
C GLY A 260 -28.63 7.69 -18.62
N LEU A 261 -27.64 8.56 -18.66
CA LEU A 261 -26.87 9.12 -17.54
C LEU A 261 -27.78 9.75 -16.46
N SER A 262 -28.51 8.93 -15.71
CA SER A 262 -29.17 9.41 -14.51
C SER A 262 -28.15 9.41 -13.35
N PRO A 263 -28.13 10.44 -12.48
CA PRO A 263 -27.22 10.49 -11.32
C PRO A 263 -27.31 9.23 -10.45
N VAL A 264 -28.47 8.61 -10.39
CA VAL A 264 -28.73 7.38 -9.62
C VAL A 264 -28.03 6.16 -10.24
N SER A 265 -27.94 6.06 -11.57
CA SER A 265 -27.24 4.96 -12.24
C SER A 265 -25.72 5.08 -12.07
N VAL A 266 -25.19 6.30 -12.09
CA VAL A 266 -23.76 6.58 -11.82
C VAL A 266 -23.43 6.24 -10.36
N LEU A 267 -24.26 6.67 -9.41
CA LEU A 267 -24.06 6.41 -7.99
C LEU A 267 -24.12 4.89 -7.69
N ARG A 268 -25.08 4.17 -8.27
CA ARG A 268 -25.17 2.71 -8.14
C ARG A 268 -23.96 1.99 -8.76
N ARG A 269 -23.45 2.50 -9.89
CA ARG A 269 -22.24 1.96 -10.52
C ARG A 269 -21.01 2.22 -9.65
N ILE A 270 -20.85 3.42 -9.10
CA ILE A 270 -19.79 3.75 -8.15
C ILE A 270 -19.89 2.88 -6.90
N SER A 271 -21.07 2.72 -6.31
CA SER A 271 -21.27 1.89 -5.11
C SER A 271 -20.92 0.41 -5.34
N SER A 272 -21.19 -0.12 -6.54
CA SER A 272 -20.84 -1.50 -6.89
C SER A 272 -19.33 -1.69 -7.10
N TYR A 273 -18.62 -0.67 -7.61
CA TYR A 273 -17.16 -0.71 -7.75
C TYR A 273 -16.44 -0.53 -6.42
N LEU A 274 -17.00 0.27 -5.51
CA LEU A 274 -16.45 0.52 -4.18
C LEU A 274 -16.79 -0.59 -3.18
N GLU A 275 -17.58 -1.60 -3.59
CA GLU A 275 -18.01 -2.69 -2.70
C GLU A 275 -18.63 -2.19 -1.38
N LEU A 276 -19.41 -1.08 -1.43
CA LEU A 276 -20.00 -0.47 -0.23
C LEU A 276 -20.91 -1.43 0.56
N SER A 277 -21.33 -2.54 -0.06
CA SER A 277 -22.03 -3.64 0.61
C SER A 277 -21.22 -4.24 1.78
N LEU A 278 -19.87 -4.13 1.74
CA LEU A 278 -19.00 -4.59 2.82
C LEU A 278 -19.24 -3.84 4.14
N LEU A 279 -19.72 -2.60 4.10
CA LEU A 279 -20.08 -1.83 5.30
C LEU A 279 -21.29 -2.42 6.04
N SER A 280 -22.04 -3.33 5.42
CA SER A 280 -23.13 -4.07 6.07
C SER A 280 -22.66 -5.39 6.68
N GLU A 281 -21.45 -5.84 6.38
CA GLU A 281 -20.87 -7.08 6.89
C GLU A 281 -20.16 -6.86 8.22
N ARG A 282 -20.76 -7.36 9.31
CA ARG A 282 -20.22 -7.17 10.67
C ARG A 282 -18.73 -7.54 10.80
N PRO A 283 -18.22 -8.67 10.28
CA PRO A 283 -16.82 -9.02 10.41
C PRO A 283 -15.89 -7.98 9.79
N TYR A 284 -16.24 -7.48 8.60
CA TYR A 284 -15.44 -6.48 7.91
C TYR A 284 -15.44 -5.14 8.64
N VAL A 285 -16.60 -4.67 9.08
CA VAL A 285 -16.74 -3.39 9.82
C VAL A 285 -15.98 -3.45 11.14
N THR A 286 -16.12 -4.55 11.90
CA THR A 286 -15.41 -4.74 13.18
C THR A 286 -13.89 -4.74 12.95
N TYR A 287 -13.41 -5.43 11.93
CA TYR A 287 -11.99 -5.45 11.56
C TYR A 287 -11.50 -4.04 11.18
N THR A 288 -12.20 -3.38 10.27
CA THR A 288 -11.86 -2.03 9.80
C THR A 288 -11.82 -1.02 10.94
N LEU A 289 -12.80 -1.08 11.85
CA LEU A 289 -12.82 -0.22 13.04
C LEU A 289 -11.61 -0.49 13.94
N GLY A 290 -11.27 -1.76 14.17
CA GLY A 290 -10.10 -2.13 14.97
C GLY A 290 -8.79 -1.60 14.35
N ILE A 291 -8.61 -1.74 13.04
CA ILE A 291 -7.43 -1.22 12.32
C ILE A 291 -7.42 0.32 12.31
N THR A 292 -8.57 0.97 12.17
CA THR A 292 -8.66 2.44 12.23
C THR A 292 -8.21 2.97 13.60
N LEU A 293 -8.67 2.35 14.69
CA LEU A 293 -8.23 2.69 16.04
C LEU A 293 -6.72 2.48 16.22
N LEU A 294 -6.19 1.35 15.73
CA LEU A 294 -4.75 1.08 15.71
C LEU A 294 -3.98 2.20 15.01
N ASN A 295 -4.44 2.63 13.83
CA ASN A 295 -3.76 3.65 13.03
C ASN A 295 -3.69 5.02 13.70
N VAL A 296 -4.65 5.39 14.56
CA VAL A 296 -4.58 6.65 15.35
C VAL A 296 -3.29 6.72 16.18
N GLY A 297 -2.89 5.60 16.79
CA GLY A 297 -1.70 5.55 17.65
C GLY A 297 -0.42 5.11 16.94
N TYR A 298 -0.53 4.37 15.84
CA TYR A 298 0.58 3.70 15.18
C TYR A 298 1.71 4.64 14.74
N PHE A 299 1.37 5.81 14.19
CA PHE A 299 2.34 6.75 13.65
C PHE A 299 2.99 7.65 14.72
N VAL A 300 2.42 7.74 15.92
CA VAL A 300 2.87 8.67 16.97
C VAL A 300 4.35 8.51 17.33
N PRO A 301 4.90 7.30 17.58
CA PRO A 301 6.32 7.16 17.89
C PRO A 301 7.24 7.57 16.75
N TYR A 302 6.86 7.33 15.50
CA TYR A 302 7.67 7.69 14.34
C TYR A 302 7.91 9.21 14.23
N PHE A 303 6.96 10.03 14.69
CA PHE A 303 7.09 11.48 14.64
C PHE A 303 7.65 12.07 15.92
N HIS A 304 7.40 11.46 17.08
CA HIS A 304 7.67 12.09 18.36
C HIS A 304 8.75 11.43 19.21
N LEU A 305 9.26 10.23 18.85
CA LEU A 305 10.27 9.51 19.63
C LEU A 305 11.58 10.28 19.76
N VAL A 306 12.07 10.89 18.68
CA VAL A 306 13.29 11.69 18.69
C VAL A 306 13.13 12.93 19.56
N ALA A 307 12.01 13.64 19.40
CA ALA A 307 11.73 14.85 20.19
C ALA A 307 11.56 14.52 21.67
N HIS A 308 10.91 13.40 21.99
CA HIS A 308 10.78 12.90 23.37
C HIS A 308 12.12 12.54 23.99
N SER A 309 12.99 11.84 23.24
CA SER A 309 14.33 11.47 23.71
C SER A 309 15.19 12.70 24.00
N ARG A 310 15.12 13.74 23.14
CA ARG A 310 15.80 15.02 23.39
C ARG A 310 15.26 15.73 24.63
N GLN A 311 13.94 15.74 24.82
CA GLN A 311 13.32 16.33 26.00
C GLN A 311 13.73 15.60 27.29
N ALA A 312 14.02 14.29 27.21
CA ALA A 312 14.52 13.48 28.31
C ALA A 312 16.04 13.71 28.62
N GLY A 313 16.70 14.61 27.88
CA GLY A 313 18.11 14.99 28.11
C GLY A 313 19.13 14.17 27.34
N PHE A 314 18.73 13.28 26.43
CA PHE A 314 19.67 12.55 25.58
C PHE A 314 20.20 13.43 24.44
N SER A 315 21.44 13.19 24.02
CA SER A 315 22.06 13.94 22.93
C SER A 315 21.30 13.72 21.60
N GLU A 316 21.51 14.64 20.64
CA GLU A 316 20.92 14.52 19.29
C GLU A 316 21.30 13.20 18.62
N TYR A 317 22.56 12.81 18.76
CA TYR A 317 23.10 11.58 18.18
C TYR A 317 22.48 10.34 18.81
N GLN A 318 22.34 10.32 20.12
CA GLN A 318 21.66 9.23 20.86
C GLN A 318 20.20 9.11 20.45
N SER A 319 19.47 10.21 20.35
CA SER A 319 18.08 10.25 19.97
C SER A 319 17.86 9.76 18.50
N ALA A 320 18.72 10.18 17.60
CA ALA A 320 18.70 9.71 16.21
C ALA A 320 19.01 8.20 16.11
N PHE A 321 19.96 7.72 16.92
CA PHE A 321 20.33 6.29 16.92
C PHE A 321 19.22 5.39 17.45
N VAL A 322 18.46 5.82 18.48
CA VAL A 322 17.26 5.11 18.97
C VAL A 322 16.24 4.92 17.84
N MET A 323 15.97 5.96 17.07
CA MET A 323 15.02 5.88 15.95
C MET A 323 15.51 4.98 14.82
N SER A 324 16.82 5.04 14.52
CA SER A 324 17.44 4.16 13.52
C SER A 324 17.39 2.69 13.94
N ALA A 325 17.65 2.41 15.21
CA ALA A 325 17.58 1.07 15.78
C ALA A 325 16.16 0.50 15.74
N ALA A 326 15.16 1.32 16.08
CA ALA A 326 13.74 0.93 15.94
C ALA A 326 13.38 0.64 14.48
N GLY A 327 13.87 1.44 13.53
CA GLY A 327 13.65 1.21 12.08
C GLY A 327 14.30 -0.09 11.58
N ALA A 328 15.52 -0.39 12.04
CA ALA A 328 16.18 -1.66 11.69
C ALA A 328 15.43 -2.87 12.27
N SER A 329 14.94 -2.75 13.49
CA SER A 329 14.12 -3.79 14.14
C SER A 329 12.75 -3.95 13.46
N ASP A 330 12.14 -2.89 12.94
CA ASP A 330 10.90 -2.92 12.14
C ASP A 330 11.06 -3.79 10.89
N ILE A 331 12.20 -3.69 10.18
CA ILE A 331 12.50 -4.53 9.03
C ILE A 331 12.54 -6.02 9.43
N LEU A 332 13.26 -6.34 10.51
CA LEU A 332 13.34 -7.69 11.02
C LEU A 332 11.95 -8.23 11.42
N GLY A 333 11.16 -7.40 12.11
CA GLY A 333 9.80 -7.74 12.50
C GLY A 333 8.90 -8.12 11.31
N ARG A 334 8.99 -7.36 10.21
CA ARG A 334 8.22 -7.63 8.97
C ARG A 334 8.57 -8.99 8.35
N ILE A 335 9.85 -9.28 8.24
CA ILE A 335 10.34 -10.51 7.61
C ILE A 335 10.02 -11.71 8.49
N VAL A 336 10.39 -11.64 9.78
CA VAL A 336 10.21 -12.75 10.74
C VAL A 336 8.73 -13.04 10.95
N SER A 337 7.90 -12.02 11.16
CA SER A 337 6.45 -12.20 11.32
C SER A 337 5.81 -12.75 10.05
N GLY A 338 6.23 -12.28 8.87
CA GLY A 338 5.76 -12.81 7.60
C GLY A 338 6.02 -14.29 7.45
N TRP A 339 7.26 -14.71 7.71
CA TRP A 339 7.64 -16.13 7.68
C TRP A 339 6.90 -16.95 8.73
N PHE A 340 6.83 -16.47 9.98
CA PHE A 340 6.16 -17.17 11.08
C PHE A 340 4.64 -17.32 10.84
N SER A 341 4.01 -16.30 10.27
CA SER A 341 2.58 -16.31 9.95
C SER A 341 2.24 -17.39 8.90
N ASP A 342 3.11 -17.57 7.91
CA ASP A 342 2.87 -18.52 6.82
C ASP A 342 3.13 -19.99 7.23
N LEU A 343 3.71 -20.25 8.42
CA LEU A 343 3.81 -21.60 8.99
C LEU A 343 2.45 -22.20 9.38
N GLY A 344 1.40 -21.38 9.49
CA GLY A 344 0.03 -21.83 9.74
C GLY A 344 -0.25 -22.38 11.16
N HIS A 345 0.68 -22.22 12.12
CA HIS A 345 0.50 -22.70 13.50
C HIS A 345 -0.54 -21.88 14.28
N PHE A 346 -0.71 -20.61 13.92
CA PHE A 346 -1.62 -19.70 14.58
C PHE A 346 -2.54 -19.01 13.56
N ARG A 347 -3.75 -18.70 13.99
CA ARG A 347 -4.68 -17.91 13.16
C ARG A 347 -4.13 -16.49 13.03
N LEU A 348 -4.12 -15.97 11.81
CA LEU A 348 -3.55 -14.64 11.51
C LEU A 348 -4.17 -13.51 12.35
N ILE A 349 -5.46 -13.61 12.68
CA ILE A 349 -6.12 -12.60 13.52
C ILE A 349 -5.58 -12.58 14.95
N HIS A 350 -5.28 -13.73 15.54
CA HIS A 350 -4.69 -13.81 16.89
C HIS A 350 -3.26 -13.28 16.88
N LEU A 351 -2.50 -13.59 15.82
CA LEU A 351 -1.14 -13.12 15.66
C LEU A 351 -1.10 -11.60 15.50
N LEU A 352 -2.00 -11.05 14.67
CA LEU A 352 -2.18 -9.60 14.54
C LEU A 352 -2.51 -8.94 15.86
N SER A 353 -3.47 -9.51 16.60
CA SER A 353 -3.87 -9.00 17.92
C SER A 353 -2.73 -9.03 18.94
N ALA A 354 -1.93 -10.10 18.94
CA ALA A 354 -0.75 -10.23 19.81
C ALA A 354 0.29 -9.15 19.50
N TRP A 355 0.66 -9.00 18.23
CA TRP A 355 1.63 -7.97 17.82
C TRP A 355 1.14 -6.56 18.09
N THR A 356 -0.15 -6.30 17.87
CA THR A 356 -0.75 -4.98 18.13
C THR A 356 -0.76 -4.66 19.63
N THR A 357 -1.13 -5.63 20.48
CA THR A 357 -1.12 -5.45 21.93
C THR A 357 0.30 -5.21 22.45
N LEU A 358 1.28 -6.01 22.01
CA LEU A 358 2.68 -5.82 22.39
C LEU A 358 3.21 -4.46 21.95
N ALA A 359 2.92 -4.05 20.72
CA ALA A 359 3.30 -2.72 20.24
C ALA A 359 2.68 -1.61 21.08
N GLY A 360 1.38 -1.70 21.43
CA GLY A 360 0.70 -0.76 22.31
C GLY A 360 1.34 -0.66 23.69
N VAL A 361 1.66 -1.80 24.30
CA VAL A 361 2.34 -1.86 25.60
C VAL A 361 3.73 -1.21 25.52
N PHE A 362 4.54 -1.53 24.49
CA PHE A 362 5.86 -0.92 24.34
C PHE A 362 5.77 0.58 24.07
N ILE A 363 4.78 1.07 23.32
CA ILE A 363 4.54 2.51 23.17
C ILE A 363 4.28 3.18 24.52
N MET A 364 3.47 2.57 25.39
CA MET A 364 3.19 3.11 26.73
C MET A 364 4.43 3.07 27.64
N LEU A 365 5.35 2.11 27.44
CA LEU A 365 6.57 1.99 28.22
C LEU A 365 7.70 2.94 27.75
N LEU A 366 7.63 3.48 26.52
CA LEU A 366 8.64 4.40 26.00
C LEU A 366 8.91 5.62 26.92
N PRO A 367 7.88 6.37 27.35
CA PRO A 367 8.10 7.51 28.25
C PRO A 367 8.61 7.08 29.63
N LEU A 368 8.19 5.93 30.13
CA LEU A 368 8.63 5.42 31.43
C LEU A 368 10.14 5.08 31.41
N SER A 369 10.63 4.54 30.29
CA SER A 369 12.06 4.25 30.12
C SER A 369 12.93 5.50 30.08
N SER A 370 12.44 6.59 29.48
CA SER A 370 13.16 7.86 29.44
C SER A 370 13.16 8.57 30.80
N LEU A 371 12.08 8.45 31.60
CA LEU A 371 12.01 8.98 32.96
C LEU A 371 13.02 8.30 33.89
N SER A 372 13.38 7.04 33.65
CA SER A 372 14.42 6.34 34.41
C SER A 372 15.84 6.87 34.15
N GLY A 373 16.04 7.76 33.16
CA GLY A 373 17.32 8.28 32.74
C GLY A 373 18.26 7.25 32.07
N SER A 374 17.78 6.03 31.85
CA SER A 374 18.56 4.94 31.29
C SER A 374 18.45 4.88 29.76
N TYR A 375 19.53 5.25 29.07
CA TYR A 375 19.61 5.12 27.61
C TYR A 375 19.43 3.69 27.12
N SER A 376 19.97 2.70 27.84
CA SER A 376 19.85 1.28 27.48
C SER A 376 18.39 0.79 27.57
N ALA A 377 17.63 1.22 28.58
CA ALA A 377 16.22 0.90 28.71
C ALA A 377 15.40 1.48 27.53
N LEU A 378 15.61 2.74 27.20
CA LEU A 378 14.98 3.39 26.05
C LEU A 378 15.32 2.65 24.73
N MET A 379 16.56 2.27 24.55
CA MET A 379 17.03 1.53 23.36
C MET A 379 16.33 0.17 23.24
N VAL A 380 16.30 -0.63 24.32
CA VAL A 380 15.67 -1.98 24.31
C VAL A 380 14.18 -1.86 24.02
N ILE A 381 13.47 -0.94 24.68
CA ILE A 381 12.04 -0.77 24.46
C ILE A 381 11.76 -0.27 23.04
N SER A 382 12.58 0.60 22.46
CA SER A 382 12.46 1.07 21.11
C SER A 382 12.71 -0.03 20.07
N LEU A 383 13.65 -0.94 20.32
CA LEU A 383 13.88 -2.12 19.48
C LEU A 383 12.69 -3.07 19.51
N LEU A 384 12.12 -3.35 20.70
CA LEU A 384 10.96 -4.22 20.85
C LEU A 384 9.71 -3.60 20.20
N TYR A 385 9.50 -2.31 20.39
CA TYR A 385 8.46 -1.56 19.68
C TYR A 385 8.61 -1.66 18.17
N GLY A 386 9.81 -1.38 17.64
CA GLY A 386 10.09 -1.44 16.20
C GLY A 386 9.78 -2.83 15.63
N PHE A 387 10.24 -3.90 16.31
CA PHE A 387 9.96 -5.26 15.90
C PHE A 387 8.46 -5.56 15.84
N CYS A 388 7.71 -5.25 16.90
CA CYS A 388 6.27 -5.50 16.95
C CYS A 388 5.51 -4.65 15.92
N SER A 389 5.93 -3.40 15.71
CA SER A 389 5.37 -2.49 14.71
C SER A 389 5.56 -3.03 13.28
N GLY A 390 6.74 -3.53 12.95
CA GLY A 390 7.01 -4.21 11.69
C GLY A 390 6.20 -5.49 11.54
N ALA A 391 6.14 -6.30 12.60
CA ALA A 391 5.44 -7.57 12.60
C ALA A 391 3.94 -7.42 12.31
N LEU A 392 3.25 -6.46 12.94
CA LEU A 392 1.83 -6.24 12.73
C LEU A 392 1.52 -5.79 11.29
N THR A 393 2.35 -4.94 10.68
CA THR A 393 2.10 -4.41 9.33
C THR A 393 2.17 -5.47 8.23
N SER A 394 2.92 -6.56 8.43
CA SER A 394 2.98 -7.68 7.51
C SER A 394 1.67 -8.47 7.47
N VAL A 395 0.92 -8.49 8.57
CA VAL A 395 -0.29 -9.32 8.75
C VAL A 395 -1.57 -8.56 8.40
N VAL A 396 -1.62 -7.24 8.65
CA VAL A 396 -2.83 -6.41 8.47
C VAL A 396 -3.53 -6.63 7.14
N PHE A 397 -2.81 -6.55 6.03
CA PHE A 397 -3.44 -6.65 4.71
C PHE A 397 -3.83 -8.09 4.34
N VAL A 398 -3.15 -9.10 4.91
CA VAL A 398 -3.41 -10.52 4.62
C VAL A 398 -4.68 -11.05 5.30
N VAL A 399 -5.12 -10.41 6.38
CA VAL A 399 -6.39 -10.76 7.07
C VAL A 399 -7.60 -10.36 6.22
N VAL A 400 -7.52 -9.30 5.41
CA VAL A 400 -8.66 -8.81 4.60
C VAL A 400 -9.24 -9.89 3.68
N PRO A 401 -8.46 -10.57 2.81
CA PRO A 401 -9.01 -11.63 1.95
C PRO A 401 -9.51 -12.86 2.71
N LEU A 402 -9.12 -13.08 3.96
CA LEU A 402 -9.67 -14.14 4.80
C LEU A 402 -11.10 -13.81 5.28
N ILE A 403 -11.40 -12.52 5.45
CA ILE A 403 -12.73 -12.04 5.88
C ILE A 403 -13.71 -11.96 4.71
N VAL A 404 -13.28 -11.37 3.57
CA VAL A 404 -14.18 -11.02 2.47
C VAL A 404 -14.03 -11.90 1.22
N GLY A 405 -13.05 -12.79 1.20
CA GLY A 405 -12.67 -13.57 0.01
C GLY A 405 -11.73 -12.81 -0.93
N VAL A 406 -11.03 -13.58 -1.79
CA VAL A 406 -10.02 -13.03 -2.72
C VAL A 406 -10.67 -12.21 -3.83
N GLU A 407 -11.88 -12.54 -4.22
CA GLU A 407 -12.61 -11.86 -5.31
C GLU A 407 -12.96 -10.40 -4.97
N ARG A 408 -13.31 -10.14 -3.70
CA ARG A 408 -13.72 -8.81 -3.21
C ARG A 408 -12.57 -8.04 -2.54
N MET A 409 -11.38 -8.63 -2.50
CA MET A 409 -10.21 -8.11 -1.78
C MET A 409 -9.82 -6.71 -2.26
N MET A 410 -9.88 -6.44 -3.57
CA MET A 410 -9.47 -5.15 -4.14
C MET A 410 -10.34 -4.00 -3.60
N GLY A 411 -11.65 -4.16 -3.64
CA GLY A 411 -12.59 -3.17 -3.11
C GLY A 411 -12.47 -3.03 -1.59
N ALA A 412 -12.33 -4.14 -0.88
CA ALA A 412 -12.16 -4.16 0.58
C ALA A 412 -10.90 -3.41 1.03
N LEU A 413 -9.76 -3.62 0.38
CA LEU A 413 -8.53 -2.88 0.68
C LEU A 413 -8.68 -1.38 0.41
N GLY A 414 -9.32 -1.02 -0.70
CA GLY A 414 -9.58 0.38 -1.01
C GLY A 414 -10.47 1.05 0.05
N LEU A 415 -11.55 0.38 0.44
CA LEU A 415 -12.48 0.90 1.44
C LEU A 415 -11.85 0.97 2.85
N LEU A 416 -11.03 -0.02 3.22
CA LEU A 416 -10.23 0.00 4.45
C LEU A 416 -9.35 1.25 4.51
N GLN A 417 -8.57 1.50 3.47
CA GLN A 417 -7.70 2.67 3.38
C GLN A 417 -8.47 4.00 3.46
N LEU A 418 -9.64 4.08 2.81
CA LEU A 418 -10.49 5.27 2.91
C LEU A 418 -10.89 5.58 4.35
N ILE A 419 -11.27 4.55 5.11
CA ILE A 419 -11.67 4.73 6.51
C ILE A 419 -10.46 5.07 7.38
N GLU A 420 -9.32 4.43 7.14
CA GLU A 420 -8.05 4.72 7.82
C GLU A 420 -7.53 6.15 7.56
N SER A 421 -7.90 6.77 6.44
CA SER A 421 -7.42 8.13 6.10
C SER A 421 -7.76 9.17 7.18
N TRP A 422 -8.89 9.01 7.86
CA TRP A 422 -9.30 9.85 8.98
C TRP A 422 -8.42 9.66 10.21
N ALA A 423 -8.04 8.41 10.50
CA ALA A 423 -7.14 8.10 11.62
C ALA A 423 -5.74 8.67 11.37
N GLY A 424 -5.22 8.52 10.15
CA GLY A 424 -3.93 9.09 9.75
C GLY A 424 -3.92 10.62 9.79
N LEU A 425 -5.04 11.26 9.42
CA LEU A 425 -5.17 12.71 9.48
C LEU A 425 -5.24 13.24 10.91
N LEU A 426 -5.92 12.53 11.82
CA LEU A 426 -6.19 12.98 13.19
C LEU A 426 -5.12 12.53 14.21
N GLY A 427 -4.48 11.39 14.01
CA GLY A 427 -3.60 10.78 15.01
C GLY A 427 -2.41 11.66 15.41
N THR A 428 -1.69 12.20 14.42
CA THR A 428 -0.51 13.04 14.66
C THR A 428 -0.88 14.40 15.27
N PRO A 429 -1.90 15.14 14.76
CA PRO A 429 -2.35 16.38 15.40
C PRO A 429 -2.86 16.19 16.83
N LEU A 430 -3.57 15.09 17.11
CA LEU A 430 -4.02 14.76 18.47
C LEU A 430 -2.83 14.59 19.43
N SER A 431 -1.79 13.88 18.99
CA SER A 431 -0.56 13.70 19.77
C SER A 431 0.16 15.01 20.03
N GLY A 432 0.25 15.89 19.03
CA GLY A 432 0.82 17.23 19.16
C GLY A 432 0.04 18.10 20.14
N PHE A 433 -1.29 18.10 20.06
CA PHE A 433 -2.18 18.80 20.98
C PHE A 433 -1.98 18.32 22.43
N LEU A 434 -1.95 17.01 22.65
CA LEU A 434 -1.71 16.45 23.97
C LEU A 434 -0.36 16.90 24.55
N LYS A 435 0.68 16.92 23.73
CA LYS A 435 1.99 17.43 24.14
C LYS A 435 1.94 18.91 24.51
N ASP A 436 1.23 19.73 23.73
CA ASP A 436 1.13 21.18 23.98
C ASP A 436 0.35 21.49 25.27
N VAL A 437 -0.70 20.72 25.56
CA VAL A 437 -1.51 20.86 26.79
C VAL A 437 -0.78 20.32 28.03
N THR A 438 -0.09 19.19 27.92
CA THR A 438 0.56 18.53 29.08
C THR A 438 2.03 18.92 29.29
N GLY A 439 2.65 19.60 28.31
CA GLY A 439 4.05 19.99 28.35
C GLY A 439 5.04 18.85 28.11
N ASN A 440 4.57 17.61 27.99
CA ASN A 440 5.42 16.43 27.79
C ASN A 440 4.77 15.41 26.85
N TYR A 441 5.57 14.43 26.39
CA TYR A 441 5.10 13.38 25.48
C TYR A 441 4.49 12.16 26.18
N VAL A 442 4.47 12.10 27.53
CA VAL A 442 3.97 10.95 28.29
C VAL A 442 2.49 10.69 27.94
N ALA A 443 1.66 11.75 28.00
CA ALA A 443 0.25 11.64 27.64
C ALA A 443 0.04 11.21 26.19
N SER A 444 0.84 11.74 25.25
CA SER A 444 0.77 11.40 23.83
C SER A 444 1.03 9.90 23.59
N PHE A 445 2.10 9.35 24.15
CA PHE A 445 2.43 7.92 24.02
C PHE A 445 1.45 7.01 24.75
N THR A 446 0.98 7.42 25.95
CA THR A 446 -0.01 6.65 26.69
C THR A 446 -1.33 6.55 25.92
N VAL A 447 -1.82 7.66 25.39
CA VAL A 447 -3.05 7.69 24.57
C VAL A 447 -2.84 6.89 23.27
N ALA A 448 -1.71 7.03 22.61
CA ALA A 448 -1.40 6.26 21.41
C ALA A 448 -1.40 4.75 21.66
N GLY A 449 -0.72 4.29 22.72
CA GLY A 449 -0.73 2.87 23.11
C GLY A 449 -2.12 2.37 23.49
N SER A 450 -2.93 3.21 24.18
CA SER A 450 -4.32 2.88 24.51
C SER A 450 -5.18 2.66 23.27
N PHE A 451 -5.00 3.44 22.20
CA PHE A 451 -5.70 3.25 20.94
C PHE A 451 -5.34 1.92 20.27
N LEU A 452 -4.07 1.48 20.32
CA LEU A 452 -3.67 0.17 19.81
C LEU A 452 -4.36 -0.97 20.59
N ILE A 453 -4.37 -0.88 21.92
CA ILE A 453 -5.02 -1.88 22.78
C ILE A 453 -6.53 -1.89 22.52
N LEU A 454 -7.17 -0.72 22.41
CA LEU A 454 -8.59 -0.62 22.10
C LEU A 454 -8.91 -1.23 20.72
N GLY A 455 -8.05 -1.02 19.72
CA GLY A 455 -8.15 -1.66 18.41
C GLY A 455 -8.10 -3.19 18.53
N THR A 456 -7.20 -3.73 19.36
CA THR A 456 -7.14 -5.17 19.63
C THR A 456 -8.41 -5.69 20.32
N LEU A 457 -8.91 -4.98 21.32
CA LEU A 457 -10.16 -5.33 21.99
C LEU A 457 -11.34 -5.33 21.03
N THR A 458 -11.39 -4.37 20.10
CA THR A 458 -12.39 -4.35 19.05
C THR A 458 -12.26 -5.56 18.13
N MET A 459 -11.06 -5.96 17.73
CA MET A 459 -10.83 -7.17 16.92
C MET A 459 -11.23 -8.45 17.67
N ALA A 460 -11.08 -8.49 19.00
CA ALA A 460 -11.50 -9.62 19.82
C ALA A 460 -13.02 -9.85 19.82
N THR A 461 -13.82 -8.86 19.40
CA THR A 461 -15.27 -9.01 19.22
C THR A 461 -15.66 -9.62 17.87
N LEU A 462 -14.70 -9.96 17.02
CA LEU A 462 -14.96 -10.62 15.73
C LEU A 462 -15.66 -11.96 15.92
N PRO A 463 -16.66 -12.29 15.09
CA PRO A 463 -17.27 -13.62 15.11
C PRO A 463 -16.20 -14.69 14.95
N HIS A 464 -16.32 -15.77 15.73
CA HIS A 464 -15.36 -16.88 15.75
C HIS A 464 -13.93 -16.54 16.20
N TYR A 465 -13.68 -15.35 16.79
CA TYR A 465 -12.36 -15.02 17.34
C TYR A 465 -11.91 -16.06 18.38
N PHE A 466 -12.79 -16.43 19.31
CA PHE A 466 -12.54 -17.42 20.35
C PHE A 466 -12.86 -18.87 19.96
N SER A 467 -13.37 -19.13 18.74
CA SER A 467 -13.69 -20.49 18.30
C SER A 467 -12.45 -21.23 17.85
N CYS A 468 -12.27 -22.48 18.25
CA CYS A 468 -11.18 -23.34 17.80
C CYS A 468 -11.41 -23.90 16.37
N THR A 469 -12.61 -23.73 15.81
CA THR A 469 -12.96 -24.15 14.45
C THR A 469 -12.72 -23.03 13.45
N ASP A 470 -12.12 -23.38 12.31
CA ASP A 470 -11.97 -22.44 11.21
C ASP A 470 -13.35 -21.91 10.76
N PRO A 471 -13.48 -20.61 10.46
CA PRO A 471 -14.71 -20.09 9.92
C PRO A 471 -15.05 -20.84 8.62
N PRO A 472 -16.35 -21.17 8.37
CA PRO A 472 -16.71 -21.73 7.08
C PRO A 472 -16.25 -20.80 5.96
N PRO A 473 -15.76 -21.35 4.84
CA PRO A 473 -15.34 -20.51 3.71
C PRO A 473 -16.49 -19.57 3.33
N PRO A 474 -16.21 -18.31 2.98
CA PRO A 474 -17.24 -17.36 2.59
C PRO A 474 -18.11 -17.98 1.48
N PRO A 475 -19.43 -17.79 1.50
CA PRO A 475 -20.34 -18.43 0.57
C PRO A 475 -19.94 -18.09 -0.86
N GLN A 476 -19.48 -19.09 -1.59
CA GLN A 476 -19.25 -18.96 -3.03
C GLN A 476 -20.59 -18.72 -3.69
N ARG A 477 -20.74 -17.63 -4.41
CA ARG A 477 -21.96 -17.20 -5.12
C ARG A 477 -22.39 -18.14 -6.27
N SER A 478 -21.74 -19.32 -6.41
CA SER A 478 -21.91 -20.25 -7.54
C SER A 478 -23.12 -21.16 -7.47
N SER A 479 -23.89 -21.21 -6.37
CA SER A 479 -24.97 -22.22 -6.25
C SER A 479 -26.38 -21.74 -6.64
N LEU A 480 -26.57 -20.45 -6.89
CA LEU A 480 -27.88 -19.92 -7.33
C LEU A 480 -27.98 -19.80 -8.86
N ASP A 481 -26.86 -19.56 -9.55
CA ASP A 481 -26.85 -19.49 -11.02
C ASP A 481 -26.89 -20.89 -11.67
N ASP A 482 -26.31 -21.93 -11.04
CA ASP A 482 -26.38 -23.30 -11.54
C ASP A 482 -27.80 -23.90 -11.39
N LYS A 483 -28.55 -23.55 -10.34
CA LYS A 483 -29.96 -23.98 -10.22
C LYS A 483 -30.85 -23.31 -11.22
N ASN A 484 -30.62 -22.05 -11.58
CA ASN A 484 -31.41 -21.39 -12.62
C ASN A 484 -31.05 -21.89 -14.03
N ASN A 485 -29.80 -22.22 -14.31
CA ASN A 485 -29.40 -22.81 -15.59
C ASN A 485 -29.90 -24.26 -15.72
N GLY A 486 -29.93 -25.03 -14.63
CA GLY A 486 -30.54 -26.36 -14.62
C GLY A 486 -32.05 -26.34 -14.91
N LEU A 487 -32.78 -25.37 -14.35
CA LEU A 487 -34.23 -25.22 -14.61
C LEU A 487 -34.51 -24.77 -16.04
N HIS A 488 -33.66 -23.93 -16.64
CA HIS A 488 -33.79 -23.52 -18.05
C HIS A 488 -33.51 -24.65 -19.03
N SER A 489 -32.55 -25.51 -18.75
CA SER A 489 -32.25 -26.67 -19.60
C SER A 489 -33.33 -27.75 -19.52
N GLU A 490 -33.95 -27.95 -18.36
CA GLU A 490 -35.12 -28.87 -18.25
C GLU A 490 -36.36 -28.35 -18.96
N LEU A 491 -36.62 -27.04 -18.95
CA LEU A 491 -37.68 -26.40 -19.68
C LEU A 491 -37.49 -26.48 -21.21
N GLU A 492 -36.26 -26.32 -21.71
CA GLU A 492 -35.99 -26.49 -23.15
C GLU A 492 -36.09 -27.95 -23.61
N HIS A 493 -35.76 -28.93 -22.76
CA HIS A 493 -35.97 -30.34 -23.08
C HIS A 493 -37.46 -30.78 -23.07
N MET A 494 -38.31 -30.12 -22.31
CA MET A 494 -39.77 -30.39 -22.32
C MET A 494 -40.49 -29.80 -23.53
N THR A 495 -39.95 -28.76 -24.15
CA THR A 495 -40.56 -28.11 -25.33
C THR A 495 -40.09 -28.67 -26.66
N SER A 496 -39.14 -29.60 -26.71
CA SER A 496 -38.55 -30.16 -27.93
C SER A 496 -38.93 -31.63 -28.22
N SER A 497 -39.97 -32.18 -27.60
CA SER A 497 -40.52 -33.51 -28.00
C SER A 497 -41.27 -33.43 -29.34
N PRO A 498 -40.84 -34.17 -30.38
CA PRO A 498 -41.53 -34.17 -31.64
C PRO A 498 -42.80 -35.04 -31.52
N GLY A 499 -43.94 -34.46 -31.92
CA GLY A 499 -45.23 -35.16 -32.03
C GLY A 499 -45.14 -36.37 -32.96
N SER A 500 -45.56 -37.50 -32.47
CA SER A 500 -45.68 -38.74 -33.23
C SER A 500 -46.81 -38.63 -34.23
N ASP A 501 -46.48 -38.64 -35.51
CA ASP A 501 -47.39 -38.88 -36.62
C ASP A 501 -48.03 -40.31 -36.51
N THR A 502 -49.31 -40.35 -36.27
CA THR A 502 -50.08 -41.59 -36.47
C THR A 502 -50.76 -41.54 -37.84
N ASN A 503 -50.18 -42.31 -38.73
CA ASN A 503 -50.71 -42.57 -40.07
C ASN A 503 -51.79 -43.65 -40.01
N HIS A 504 -53.06 -43.30 -40.21
CA HIS A 504 -54.16 -44.31 -40.46
C HIS A 504 -54.35 -44.46 -41.93
N ARG A 505 -53.97 -45.62 -42.47
CA ARG A 505 -54.58 -46.23 -43.71
C ARG A 505 -55.73 -47.10 -43.28
N GLY A 506 -56.90 -46.76 -43.81
CA GLY A 506 -58.03 -47.60 -43.71
C GLY A 506 -58.42 -48.21 -45.00
N VAL A 507 -59.21 -48.97 -45.19
CA VAL A 507 -60.02 -49.57 -46.29
C VAL A 507 -61.42 -49.01 -46.18
#